data_295e14e15f5321cfef11bbe7e244ff7c
#
_entry.id   295e14e15f5321cfef11bbe7e244ff7c
#
_cell.length_a   1.000
_cell.length_b   1.000
_cell.length_c   1.000
_cell.angle_alpha   90.00
_cell.angle_beta   90.00
_cell.angle_gamma   90.00
#
_symmetry.space_group_name_H-M   'P 1'
#
loop_
_entity.id
_entity.type
_entity.pdbx_description
1 polymer ?
#
loop_
_entity_poly.entity_id
_entity_poly.type
_entity_poly.pdbx_seq_one_letter_code
_entity_poly.pdbx_strand_id
1 'polypeptide(L)'
;MSKESKKNKDQAKINPTEEEELSIDVDKAENFKEELDDSNEQKSKKEKEPKDPLTEALKQAEHWKDIAARNQAELDNYRKRMARDKTDAIKFANSGLLCELLPVIDSFQMGLDAAKLEDSESIITKGMEMVQKQLEEFISTQGATEISAIGQPFDPNIHEAISQEAKDDIPEGNIITQIRKGYKLHDRLLRAANVIVSKGPEKDSESIDEEDT
;
A
#
# COMPACT_ATOMS: atom_id res chain seq x y z
N MET A 1 -49.79 31.75 -36.52
CA MET A 1 -49.36 32.56 -35.36
C MET A 1 -48.30 31.72 -34.63
N SER A 2 -47.16 31.84 -35.02
CA SER A 2 -45.83 32.25 -34.47
C SER A 2 -45.73 32.27 -32.96
N LYS A 3 -44.76 31.48 -32.45
CA LYS A 3 -43.81 31.76 -31.36
C LYS A 3 -42.82 30.61 -31.31
N GLU A 4 -41.74 30.75 -31.96
CA GLU A 4 -40.36 31.06 -31.53
C GLU A 4 -39.79 30.22 -30.37
N SER A 5 -38.96 29.26 -30.79
CA SER A 5 -37.99 28.50 -30.01
C SER A 5 -36.86 29.38 -29.49
N LYS A 6 -36.62 29.42 -28.20
CA LYS A 6 -35.35 29.87 -27.62
C LYS A 6 -34.43 28.67 -27.34
N LYS A 7 -33.43 28.57 -28.18
CA LYS A 7 -32.21 27.75 -27.95
C LYS A 7 -31.46 28.31 -26.77
N ASN A 8 -31.33 27.54 -25.68
CA ASN A 8 -30.37 27.82 -24.63
C ASN A 8 -29.11 27.02 -24.90
N LYS A 9 -28.04 27.75 -25.21
CA LYS A 9 -26.68 27.22 -25.33
C LYS A 9 -26.02 27.30 -23.95
N ASP A 10 -26.01 26.21 -23.22
CA ASP A 10 -25.10 26.09 -22.09
C ASP A 10 -23.74 25.62 -22.62
N GLN A 11 -22.85 26.59 -22.73
CA GLN A 11 -21.41 26.34 -22.91
C GLN A 11 -20.84 25.85 -21.61
N ALA A 12 -20.54 24.56 -21.54
CA ALA A 12 -19.69 23.98 -20.50
C ALA A 12 -18.30 24.63 -20.59
N LYS A 13 -17.91 25.37 -19.56
CA LYS A 13 -16.58 25.88 -19.36
C LYS A 13 -15.68 24.68 -18.97
N ILE A 14 -14.87 24.27 -19.90
CA ILE A 14 -13.75 23.33 -19.63
C ILE A 14 -12.69 24.13 -18.89
N ASN A 15 -12.38 23.72 -17.67
CA ASN A 15 -11.28 24.28 -16.88
C ASN A 15 -9.93 23.83 -17.51
N PRO A 16 -8.97 24.75 -17.71
CA PRO A 16 -7.65 24.43 -18.22
C PRO A 16 -6.72 24.16 -17.02
N THR A 17 -6.72 22.95 -16.46
CA THR A 17 -5.83 22.59 -15.35
C THR A 17 -5.19 21.21 -15.49
N GLU A 18 -5.24 20.59 -16.67
CA GLU A 18 -4.64 19.25 -16.89
C GLU A 18 -3.49 19.25 -17.92
N GLU A 19 -2.98 20.40 -18.36
CA GLU A 19 -1.85 20.45 -19.31
C GLU A 19 -0.48 20.76 -18.68
N GLU A 20 -0.36 20.87 -17.36
CA GLU A 20 0.90 21.25 -16.69
C GLU A 20 1.76 20.09 -16.17
N GLU A 21 1.39 18.83 -16.29
CA GLU A 21 2.18 17.72 -15.75
C GLU A 21 2.96 16.88 -16.79
N LEU A 22 3.14 17.36 -18.00
CA LEU A 22 4.00 16.71 -19.01
C LEU A 22 5.15 17.61 -19.48
N SER A 23 5.63 18.53 -18.67
CA SER A 23 6.94 19.12 -18.86
C SER A 23 8.00 18.11 -18.44
N ILE A 24 8.33 17.21 -19.34
CA ILE A 24 9.58 16.42 -19.27
C ILE A 24 10.70 17.43 -19.13
N ASP A 25 11.43 17.38 -17.99
CA ASP A 25 12.60 18.17 -17.68
C ASP A 25 13.61 18.13 -18.83
N VAL A 26 13.48 19.05 -19.78
CA VAL A 26 14.40 19.23 -20.91
C VAL A 26 15.76 19.69 -20.38
N ASP A 27 15.78 20.35 -19.23
CA ASP A 27 17.00 20.83 -18.56
C ASP A 27 17.90 19.69 -18.03
N LYS A 28 17.33 18.48 -17.77
CA LYS A 28 18.15 17.30 -17.44
C LYS A 28 18.81 16.65 -18.66
N ALA A 29 18.26 16.85 -19.84
CA ALA A 29 18.84 16.31 -21.07
C ALA A 29 20.00 17.16 -21.59
N GLU A 30 20.04 18.46 -21.27
CA GLU A 30 21.15 19.36 -21.67
C GLU A 30 22.33 19.23 -20.71
N ASN A 31 22.12 19.09 -19.41
CA ASN A 31 23.20 18.83 -18.44
C ASN A 31 23.90 17.46 -18.67
N PHE A 32 23.21 16.48 -19.23
CA PHE A 32 23.82 15.18 -19.55
C PHE A 32 24.71 15.24 -20.81
N LYS A 33 24.54 16.26 -21.66
CA LYS A 33 25.41 16.49 -22.82
C LYS A 33 26.69 17.22 -22.44
N GLU A 34 26.66 18.13 -21.46
CA GLU A 34 27.84 18.87 -21.02
C GLU A 34 28.80 17.97 -20.20
N GLU A 35 28.31 17.01 -19.41
CA GLU A 35 29.17 16.06 -18.67
C GLU A 35 29.88 15.04 -19.58
N LEU A 36 29.39 14.80 -20.80
CA LEU A 36 30.03 13.90 -21.75
C LEU A 36 31.14 14.57 -22.58
N ASP A 37 31.15 15.91 -22.66
CA ASP A 37 32.15 16.65 -23.44
C ASP A 37 33.41 16.97 -22.63
N ASP A 38 33.27 17.21 -21.31
CA ASP A 38 34.38 17.59 -20.42
C ASP A 38 35.31 16.41 -20.03
N SER A 39 34.86 15.16 -20.19
CA SER A 39 35.70 13.98 -19.91
C SER A 39 36.61 13.56 -21.09
N ASN A 40 36.49 14.20 -22.26
CA ASN A 40 37.19 13.78 -23.47
C ASN A 40 38.41 14.67 -23.81
N GLU A 41 38.62 15.82 -23.13
CA GLU A 41 39.73 16.72 -23.45
C GLU A 41 41.05 16.41 -22.73
N GLN A 42 41.11 15.54 -21.73
CA GLN A 42 42.34 15.30 -20.96
C GLN A 42 43.13 14.03 -21.33
N LYS A 43 42.77 13.29 -22.39
CA LYS A 43 43.52 12.09 -22.83
C LYS A 43 44.14 12.13 -24.21
N SER A 44 44.31 13.28 -24.85
CA SER A 44 44.85 13.37 -26.18
C SER A 44 46.25 13.96 -26.27
N LYS A 45 47.25 13.33 -25.63
CA LYS A 45 48.66 13.41 -25.95
C LYS A 45 49.36 12.08 -25.77
N LYS A 46 48.97 11.07 -26.58
CA LYS A 46 49.83 9.95 -26.94
C LYS A 46 49.68 9.70 -28.41
N GLU A 47 50.80 9.68 -29.09
CA GLU A 47 51.13 9.39 -30.46
C GLU A 47 50.01 8.78 -31.32
N LYS A 48 49.59 9.55 -32.33
CA LYS A 48 48.70 9.09 -33.40
C LYS A 48 49.53 8.26 -34.36
N GLU A 49 49.61 6.95 -34.12
CA GLU A 49 49.84 6.00 -35.23
C GLU A 49 48.69 6.12 -36.23
N PRO A 50 48.93 5.99 -37.54
CA PRO A 50 47.88 6.08 -38.55
C PRO A 50 46.90 4.96 -38.35
N LYS A 51 45.78 5.25 -37.67
CA LYS A 51 44.71 4.29 -37.41
C LYS A 51 44.00 4.05 -38.74
N ASP A 52 44.10 2.79 -39.17
CA ASP A 52 43.38 2.31 -40.37
C ASP A 52 41.86 2.63 -40.19
N PRO A 53 41.23 3.40 -41.12
CA PRO A 53 39.83 3.82 -40.95
C PRO A 53 38.88 2.64 -40.81
N LEU A 54 39.27 1.45 -41.27
CA LEU A 54 38.52 0.23 -41.10
C LEU A 54 38.46 -0.21 -39.58
N THR A 55 39.60 -0.09 -38.87
CA THR A 55 39.69 -0.49 -37.46
C THR A 55 38.91 0.46 -36.56
N GLU A 56 38.81 1.75 -36.88
CA GLU A 56 37.97 2.70 -36.16
C GLU A 56 36.49 2.44 -36.40
N ALA A 57 36.09 2.17 -37.64
CA ALA A 57 34.71 1.82 -37.98
C ALA A 57 34.26 0.52 -37.29
N LEU A 58 35.13 -0.49 -37.21
CA LEU A 58 34.81 -1.71 -36.46
C LEU A 58 34.62 -1.48 -34.97
N LYS A 59 35.48 -0.67 -34.32
CA LYS A 59 35.33 -0.31 -32.91
C LYS A 59 34.04 0.45 -32.64
N GLN A 60 33.68 1.38 -33.52
CA GLN A 60 32.43 2.10 -33.43
C GLN A 60 31.23 1.16 -33.60
N ALA A 61 31.26 0.22 -34.50
CA ALA A 61 30.22 -0.77 -34.69
C ALA A 61 30.06 -1.68 -33.46
N GLU A 62 31.16 -2.13 -32.85
CA GLU A 62 31.13 -2.90 -31.63
C GLU A 62 30.54 -2.07 -30.47
N HIS A 63 30.95 -0.82 -30.32
CA HIS A 63 30.40 0.07 -29.28
C HIS A 63 28.89 0.29 -29.42
N TRP A 64 28.43 0.54 -30.65
CA TRP A 64 26.98 0.68 -30.89
C TRP A 64 26.21 -0.62 -30.67
N LYS A 65 26.82 -1.77 -30.99
CA LYS A 65 26.26 -3.07 -30.72
C LYS A 65 26.10 -3.32 -29.22
N ASP A 66 27.11 -2.96 -28.43
CA ASP A 66 27.04 -3.10 -26.96
C ASP A 66 25.99 -2.17 -26.35
N ILE A 67 25.89 -0.92 -26.82
CA ILE A 67 24.83 0.01 -26.40
C ILE A 67 23.46 -0.57 -26.77
N ALA A 68 23.28 -1.06 -28.00
CA ALA A 68 22.02 -1.63 -28.44
C ALA A 68 21.64 -2.87 -27.61
N ALA A 69 22.60 -3.76 -27.29
CA ALA A 69 22.37 -4.91 -26.45
C ALA A 69 21.98 -4.53 -25.02
N ARG A 70 22.64 -3.51 -24.45
CA ARG A 70 22.29 -2.98 -23.11
C ARG A 70 20.90 -2.37 -23.12
N ASN A 71 20.58 -1.51 -24.07
CA ASN A 71 19.27 -0.89 -24.19
C ASN A 71 18.16 -1.94 -24.37
N GLN A 72 18.43 -2.98 -25.15
CA GLN A 72 17.47 -4.10 -25.29
C GLN A 72 17.22 -4.79 -23.95
N ALA A 73 18.29 -5.08 -23.20
CA ALA A 73 18.15 -5.70 -21.87
C ALA A 73 17.39 -4.80 -20.87
N GLU A 74 17.64 -3.49 -20.91
CA GLU A 74 16.93 -2.50 -20.10
C GLU A 74 15.44 -2.43 -20.49
N LEU A 75 15.12 -2.43 -21.78
CA LEU A 75 13.74 -2.46 -22.25
C LEU A 75 13.01 -3.73 -21.81
N ASP A 76 13.66 -4.88 -21.87
CA ASP A 76 13.05 -6.15 -21.42
C ASP A 76 12.84 -6.17 -19.90
N ASN A 77 13.78 -5.62 -19.13
CA ASN A 77 13.63 -5.44 -17.69
C ASN A 77 12.50 -4.45 -17.35
N TYR A 78 12.43 -3.33 -18.10
CA TYR A 78 11.36 -2.36 -17.94
C TYR A 78 9.98 -2.97 -18.24
N ARG A 79 9.84 -3.72 -19.34
CA ARG A 79 8.59 -4.41 -19.70
C ARG A 79 8.15 -5.39 -18.60
N LYS A 80 9.08 -6.19 -18.06
CA LYS A 80 8.80 -7.12 -16.98
C LYS A 80 8.34 -6.39 -15.70
N ARG A 81 9.01 -5.28 -15.35
CA ARG A 81 8.62 -4.45 -14.21
C ARG A 81 7.23 -3.87 -14.42
N MET A 82 6.99 -3.21 -15.56
CA MET A 82 5.69 -2.60 -15.87
C MET A 82 4.53 -3.62 -15.88
N ALA A 83 4.78 -4.85 -16.33
CA ALA A 83 3.78 -5.91 -16.27
C ALA A 83 3.42 -6.28 -14.81
N ARG A 84 4.40 -6.33 -13.91
CA ARG A 84 4.18 -6.57 -12.48
C ARG A 84 3.44 -5.38 -11.85
N ASP A 85 3.92 -4.16 -12.08
CA ASP A 85 3.33 -2.93 -11.54
C ASP A 85 1.85 -2.81 -11.96
N LYS A 86 1.55 -3.14 -13.24
CA LYS A 86 0.16 -3.17 -13.73
C LYS A 86 -0.68 -4.22 -12.98
N THR A 87 -0.16 -5.41 -12.78
CA THR A 87 -0.87 -6.48 -12.06
C THR A 87 -1.12 -6.06 -10.62
N ASP A 88 -0.11 -5.47 -9.95
CA ASP A 88 -0.22 -4.99 -8.57
C ASP A 88 -1.19 -3.80 -8.47
N ALA A 89 -1.16 -2.86 -9.42
CA ALA A 89 -2.11 -1.76 -9.47
C ALA A 89 -3.56 -2.26 -9.56
N ILE A 90 -3.85 -3.26 -10.39
CA ILE A 90 -5.18 -3.89 -10.48
C ILE A 90 -5.53 -4.62 -9.18
N LYS A 91 -4.59 -5.40 -8.63
CA LYS A 91 -4.76 -6.20 -7.41
C LYS A 91 -5.10 -5.33 -6.19
N PHE A 92 -4.53 -4.14 -6.11
CA PHE A 92 -4.69 -3.23 -4.97
C PHE A 92 -5.54 -1.98 -5.28
N ALA A 93 -6.20 -1.94 -6.44
CA ALA A 93 -7.02 -0.79 -6.85
C ALA A 93 -8.09 -0.42 -5.81
N ASN A 94 -8.69 -1.44 -5.17
CA ASN A 94 -9.78 -1.25 -4.21
C ASN A 94 -9.29 -1.01 -2.77
N SER A 95 -7.97 -0.96 -2.52
CA SER A 95 -7.43 -0.85 -1.16
C SER A 95 -7.90 0.41 -0.42
N GLY A 96 -7.92 1.55 -1.10
CA GLY A 96 -8.40 2.81 -0.53
C GLY A 96 -9.88 2.73 -0.11
N LEU A 97 -10.74 2.28 -1.02
CA LEU A 97 -12.17 2.10 -0.76
C LEU A 97 -12.41 1.14 0.42
N LEU A 98 -11.69 0.03 0.46
CA LEU A 98 -11.81 -0.92 1.57
C LEU A 98 -11.38 -0.31 2.90
N CYS A 99 -10.28 0.46 2.94
CA CYS A 99 -9.85 1.16 4.15
C CYS A 99 -10.91 2.14 4.68
N GLU A 100 -11.62 2.84 3.80
CA GLU A 100 -12.70 3.76 4.17
C GLU A 100 -13.98 3.02 4.59
N LEU A 101 -14.23 1.84 4.06
CA LEU A 101 -15.39 1.02 4.41
C LEU A 101 -15.25 0.33 5.76
N LEU A 102 -14.02 -0.07 6.17
CA LEU A 102 -13.80 -0.78 7.44
C LEU A 102 -14.37 -0.05 8.68
N PRO A 103 -14.22 1.29 8.86
CA PRO A 103 -14.83 1.99 9.98
C PRO A 103 -16.37 1.92 10.01
N VAL A 104 -17.00 1.86 8.82
CA VAL A 104 -18.46 1.72 8.71
C VAL A 104 -18.90 0.35 9.21
N ILE A 105 -18.16 -0.69 8.83
CA ILE A 105 -18.40 -2.06 9.28
C ILE A 105 -18.17 -2.20 10.79
N ASP A 106 -17.13 -1.58 11.34
CA ASP A 106 -16.89 -1.54 12.78
C ASP A 106 -18.07 -0.89 13.52
N SER A 107 -18.57 0.24 13.01
CA SER A 107 -19.74 0.92 13.60
C SER A 107 -21.00 0.07 13.53
N PHE A 108 -21.18 -0.65 12.41
CA PHE A 108 -22.30 -1.59 12.26
C PHE A 108 -22.19 -2.75 13.24
N GLN A 109 -20.98 -3.31 13.43
CA GLN A 109 -20.72 -4.37 14.40
C GLN A 109 -21.05 -3.91 15.84
N MET A 110 -20.60 -2.70 16.22
CA MET A 110 -20.92 -2.13 17.53
C MET A 110 -22.44 -1.98 17.75
N GLY A 111 -23.17 -1.55 16.72
CA GLY A 111 -24.63 -1.47 16.76
C GLY A 111 -25.30 -2.83 16.88
N LEU A 112 -24.80 -3.83 16.19
CA LEU A 112 -25.28 -5.21 16.28
C LEU A 112 -25.01 -5.81 17.66
N ASP A 113 -23.82 -5.57 18.22
CA ASP A 113 -23.48 -6.08 19.54
C ASP A 113 -24.37 -5.42 20.63
N ALA A 114 -24.66 -4.12 20.51
CA ALA A 114 -25.64 -3.44 21.39
C ALA A 114 -27.05 -4.02 21.26
N ALA A 115 -27.51 -4.29 20.03
CA ALA A 115 -28.82 -4.91 19.80
C ALA A 115 -28.91 -6.34 20.38
N LYS A 116 -27.83 -7.12 20.32
CA LYS A 116 -27.72 -8.45 20.92
C LYS A 116 -27.81 -8.44 22.44
N LEU A 117 -27.25 -7.40 23.09
CA LEU A 117 -27.34 -7.24 24.53
C LEU A 117 -28.78 -6.91 24.98
N GLU A 118 -29.55 -6.21 24.15
CA GLU A 118 -30.94 -5.87 24.44
C GLU A 118 -31.89 -7.04 24.19
N ASP A 119 -31.88 -7.61 22.99
CA ASP A 119 -32.68 -8.80 22.62
C ASP A 119 -32.03 -9.56 21.46
N SER A 120 -31.34 -10.65 21.76
CA SER A 120 -30.65 -11.49 20.78
C SER A 120 -31.62 -12.25 19.86
N GLU A 121 -32.86 -12.50 20.28
CA GLU A 121 -33.86 -13.27 19.52
C GLU A 121 -34.75 -12.38 18.64
N SER A 122 -34.62 -11.07 18.74
CA SER A 122 -35.38 -10.12 17.94
C SER A 122 -35.20 -10.36 16.43
N ILE A 123 -36.30 -10.20 15.69
CA ILE A 123 -36.26 -10.26 14.20
C ILE A 123 -35.31 -9.18 13.65
N ILE A 124 -35.21 -8.04 14.29
CA ILE A 124 -34.32 -6.94 13.90
C ILE A 124 -32.86 -7.38 14.08
N THR A 125 -32.50 -7.95 15.23
CA THR A 125 -31.15 -8.44 15.52
C THR A 125 -30.73 -9.52 14.52
N LYS A 126 -31.62 -10.48 14.24
CA LYS A 126 -31.38 -11.51 13.21
C LYS A 126 -31.21 -10.91 11.80
N GLY A 127 -31.98 -9.89 11.46
CA GLY A 127 -31.82 -9.15 10.19
C GLY A 127 -30.48 -8.44 10.09
N MET A 128 -30.02 -7.82 11.17
CA MET A 128 -28.70 -7.15 11.23
C MET A 128 -27.56 -8.16 11.12
N GLU A 129 -27.67 -9.35 11.72
CA GLU A 129 -26.69 -10.44 11.57
C GLU A 129 -26.55 -10.90 10.11
N MET A 130 -27.65 -11.00 9.39
CA MET A 130 -27.62 -11.33 7.96
C MET A 130 -26.89 -10.26 7.15
N VAL A 131 -27.11 -8.98 7.45
CA VAL A 131 -26.40 -7.86 6.80
C VAL A 131 -24.90 -7.91 7.14
N GLN A 132 -24.55 -8.16 8.41
CA GLN A 132 -23.15 -8.30 8.82
C GLN A 132 -22.45 -9.41 8.02
N LYS A 133 -23.07 -10.55 7.90
CA LYS A 133 -22.54 -11.66 7.11
C LYS A 133 -22.33 -11.30 5.63
N GLN A 134 -23.28 -10.58 5.04
CA GLN A 134 -23.14 -10.11 3.65
C GLN A 134 -21.97 -9.12 3.49
N LEU A 135 -21.75 -8.25 4.47
CA LEU A 135 -20.60 -7.32 4.46
C LEU A 135 -19.27 -8.08 4.57
N GLU A 136 -19.18 -9.09 5.42
CA GLU A 136 -18.01 -9.95 5.54
C GLU A 136 -17.73 -10.76 4.25
N GLU A 137 -18.77 -11.32 3.64
CA GLU A 137 -18.67 -11.99 2.33
C GLU A 137 -18.22 -11.03 1.23
N PHE A 138 -18.74 -9.81 1.21
CA PHE A 138 -18.33 -8.79 0.25
C PHE A 138 -16.83 -8.47 0.38
N ILE A 139 -16.35 -8.20 1.60
CA ILE A 139 -14.93 -7.93 1.85
C ILE A 139 -14.05 -9.11 1.40
N SER A 140 -14.46 -10.34 1.74
CA SER A 140 -13.76 -11.56 1.36
C SER A 140 -13.67 -11.73 -0.16
N THR A 141 -14.77 -11.44 -0.88
CA THR A 141 -14.83 -11.50 -2.35
C THR A 141 -13.88 -10.48 -3.00
N GLN A 142 -13.64 -9.33 -2.36
CA GLN A 142 -12.65 -8.35 -2.80
C GLN A 142 -11.20 -8.79 -2.49
N GLY A 143 -10.99 -9.95 -1.89
CA GLY A 143 -9.67 -10.49 -1.55
C GLY A 143 -9.11 -10.01 -0.23
N ALA A 144 -9.91 -9.33 0.59
CA ALA A 144 -9.52 -8.97 1.95
C ALA A 144 -9.86 -10.11 2.93
N THR A 145 -8.93 -10.40 3.84
CA THR A 145 -9.07 -11.44 4.86
C THR A 145 -8.90 -10.86 6.24
N GLU A 146 -9.72 -11.30 7.18
CA GLU A 146 -9.60 -10.93 8.60
C GLU A 146 -8.35 -11.54 9.22
N ILE A 147 -7.71 -10.78 10.10
CA ILE A 147 -6.57 -11.23 10.90
C ILE A 147 -7.13 -11.83 12.19
N SER A 148 -7.01 -13.15 12.34
CA SER A 148 -7.37 -13.84 13.58
C SER A 148 -6.28 -13.58 14.63
N ALA A 149 -6.57 -12.76 15.62
CA ALA A 149 -5.61 -12.34 16.62
C ALA A 149 -5.76 -13.05 17.97
N ILE A 150 -6.98 -13.44 18.35
CA ILE A 150 -7.29 -13.97 19.70
C ILE A 150 -6.52 -15.27 19.96
N GLY A 151 -5.81 -15.32 21.10
CA GLY A 151 -5.01 -16.47 21.53
C GLY A 151 -3.69 -16.65 20.77
N GLN A 152 -3.39 -15.82 19.78
CA GLN A 152 -2.13 -15.82 19.05
C GLN A 152 -1.06 -14.98 19.76
N PRO A 153 0.24 -15.25 19.53
CA PRO A 153 1.30 -14.35 19.98
C PRO A 153 1.19 -12.99 19.30
N PHE A 154 1.53 -11.95 20.01
CA PHE A 154 1.52 -10.59 19.49
C PHE A 154 2.60 -10.43 18.39
N ASP A 155 2.20 -9.95 17.21
CA ASP A 155 3.10 -9.59 16.11
C ASP A 155 2.94 -8.12 15.78
N PRO A 156 3.96 -7.27 15.98
CA PRO A 156 3.90 -5.84 15.69
C PRO A 156 3.61 -5.48 14.22
N ASN A 157 3.84 -6.42 13.28
CA ASN A 157 3.62 -6.16 11.86
C ASN A 157 2.12 -6.16 11.48
N ILE A 158 1.27 -6.87 12.26
CA ILE A 158 -0.15 -7.07 11.94
C ILE A 158 -1.08 -6.73 13.10
N HIS A 159 -0.54 -6.52 14.31
CA HIS A 159 -1.31 -6.20 15.51
C HIS A 159 -0.86 -4.86 16.10
N GLU A 160 -1.80 -4.13 16.69
CA GLU A 160 -1.59 -2.90 17.44
C GLU A 160 -2.09 -3.10 18.87
N ALA A 161 -1.17 -3.14 19.84
CA ALA A 161 -1.50 -3.29 21.23
C ALA A 161 -2.00 -1.95 21.80
N ILE A 162 -3.27 -1.90 22.25
CA ILE A 162 -3.87 -0.71 22.88
C ILE A 162 -3.59 -0.71 24.37
N SER A 163 -3.72 -1.88 25.02
CA SER A 163 -3.45 -2.06 26.43
C SER A 163 -2.86 -3.43 26.73
N GLN A 164 -2.38 -3.57 27.94
CA GLN A 164 -1.92 -4.85 28.48
C GLN A 164 -2.66 -5.13 29.78
N GLU A 165 -3.11 -6.36 29.94
CA GLU A 165 -3.83 -6.82 31.12
C GLU A 165 -3.17 -8.08 31.71
N ALA A 166 -3.17 -8.21 33.03
CA ALA A 166 -2.77 -9.44 33.68
C ALA A 166 -3.89 -10.48 33.54
N LYS A 167 -3.51 -11.71 33.13
CA LYS A 167 -4.47 -12.81 33.02
C LYS A 167 -3.75 -14.13 33.26
N ASP A 168 -4.22 -14.89 34.26
CA ASP A 168 -3.55 -16.12 34.72
C ASP A 168 -3.59 -17.24 33.70
N ASP A 169 -4.66 -17.31 32.90
CA ASP A 169 -4.87 -18.37 31.91
C ASP A 169 -4.14 -18.19 30.58
N ILE A 170 -3.54 -17.00 30.34
CA ILE A 170 -2.94 -16.65 29.07
C ILE A 170 -1.47 -16.28 29.24
N PRO A 171 -0.55 -16.96 28.56
CA PRO A 171 0.88 -16.65 28.65
C PRO A 171 1.18 -15.18 28.31
N GLU A 172 2.23 -14.65 28.91
CA GLU A 172 2.75 -13.31 28.60
C GLU A 172 3.05 -13.18 27.10
N GLY A 173 2.67 -12.05 26.50
CA GLY A 173 2.87 -11.76 25.08
C GLY A 173 1.80 -12.30 24.14
N ASN A 174 0.81 -13.06 24.66
CA ASN A 174 -0.31 -13.52 23.85
C ASN A 174 -1.49 -12.55 23.89
N ILE A 175 -2.31 -12.59 22.86
CA ILE A 175 -3.46 -11.70 22.71
C ILE A 175 -4.65 -12.25 23.50
N ILE A 176 -5.15 -11.47 24.44
CA ILE A 176 -6.30 -11.77 25.29
C ILE A 176 -7.59 -11.59 24.51
N THR A 177 -7.75 -10.41 23.90
CA THR A 177 -8.94 -10.04 23.15
C THR A 177 -8.60 -9.10 22.01
N GLN A 178 -9.46 -9.12 21.02
CA GLN A 178 -9.39 -8.24 19.86
C GLN A 178 -10.52 -7.21 19.96
N ILE A 179 -10.16 -5.93 20.13
CA ILE A 179 -11.13 -4.84 20.24
C ILE A 179 -11.62 -4.43 18.84
N ARG A 180 -10.72 -4.44 17.87
CA ARG A 180 -11.02 -4.05 16.50
C ARG A 180 -10.39 -5.02 15.53
N LYS A 181 -11.18 -5.50 14.56
CA LYS A 181 -10.74 -6.47 13.57
C LYS A 181 -9.67 -5.87 12.66
N GLY A 182 -8.57 -6.60 12.47
CA GLY A 182 -7.55 -6.32 11.48
C GLY A 182 -7.87 -6.95 10.14
N TYR A 183 -7.41 -6.35 9.06
CA TYR A 183 -7.63 -6.87 7.70
C TYR A 183 -6.38 -6.75 6.84
N LYS A 184 -6.16 -7.73 5.97
CA LYS A 184 -5.15 -7.71 4.92
C LYS A 184 -5.81 -7.96 3.57
N LEU A 185 -5.36 -7.23 2.54
CA LEU A 185 -5.76 -7.44 1.15
C LEU A 185 -4.68 -8.26 0.47
N HIS A 186 -4.98 -9.52 0.22
CA HIS A 186 -4.01 -10.50 -0.26
C HIS A 186 -2.79 -10.59 0.67
N ASP A 187 -1.64 -10.03 0.26
CA ASP A 187 -0.37 -10.00 0.99
C ASP A 187 -0.06 -8.66 1.67
N ARG A 188 -0.88 -7.63 1.44
CA ARG A 188 -0.68 -6.28 1.99
C ARG A 188 -1.61 -6.02 3.17
N LEU A 189 -1.05 -5.50 4.28
CA LEU A 189 -1.84 -5.05 5.41
C LEU A 189 -2.70 -3.83 5.02
N LEU A 190 -4.03 -3.92 5.24
CA LEU A 190 -4.95 -2.79 5.14
C LEU A 190 -5.04 -2.05 6.47
N ARG A 191 -5.20 -2.80 7.56
CA ARG A 191 -5.33 -2.28 8.91
C ARG A 191 -4.89 -3.32 9.93
N ALA A 192 -4.08 -2.92 10.91
CA ALA A 192 -3.71 -3.78 12.03
C ALA A 192 -4.94 -4.12 12.90
N ALA A 193 -4.90 -5.27 13.55
CA ALA A 193 -5.88 -5.62 14.57
C ALA A 193 -5.54 -4.93 15.90
N ASN A 194 -6.50 -4.22 16.47
CA ASN A 194 -6.32 -3.60 17.77
C ASN A 194 -6.62 -4.62 18.88
N VAL A 195 -5.62 -4.87 19.71
CA VAL A 195 -5.63 -6.00 20.67
C VAL A 195 -5.22 -5.59 22.06
N ILE A 196 -5.67 -6.40 23.04
CA ILE A 196 -5.18 -6.39 24.41
C ILE A 196 -4.24 -7.58 24.57
N VAL A 197 -3.03 -7.33 25.08
CA VAL A 197 -1.98 -8.34 25.24
C VAL A 197 -1.86 -8.75 26.70
N SER A 198 -1.61 -10.03 26.97
CA SER A 198 -1.37 -10.55 28.30
C SER A 198 0.00 -10.14 28.84
N LYS A 199 0.04 -9.68 30.08
CA LYS A 199 1.27 -9.53 30.89
C LYS A 199 1.66 -10.81 31.62
N GLY A 200 0.88 -11.90 31.43
CA GLY A 200 0.98 -13.09 32.27
C GLY A 200 0.24 -12.93 33.60
N PRO A 201 0.41 -13.88 34.52
CA PRO A 201 -0.19 -13.84 35.84
C PRO A 201 0.29 -12.61 36.63
N GLU A 202 -0.62 -12.05 37.42
CA GLU A 202 -0.28 -10.96 38.33
C GLU A 202 0.75 -11.49 39.33
N LYS A 203 2.00 -11.03 39.22
CA LYS A 203 2.96 -11.28 40.29
C LYS A 203 2.50 -10.43 41.49
N ASP A 204 2.02 -11.08 42.53
CA ASP A 204 1.81 -10.44 43.81
C ASP A 204 3.04 -9.58 44.11
N SER A 205 2.86 -8.27 44.16
CA SER A 205 3.89 -7.34 44.62
C SER A 205 4.08 -7.66 46.11
N GLU A 206 4.98 -8.62 46.39
CA GLU A 206 5.45 -8.89 47.73
C GLU A 206 5.84 -7.56 48.39
N SER A 207 5.14 -7.29 49.46
CA SER A 207 5.41 -6.35 50.51
C SER A 207 6.88 -5.94 50.57
N ILE A 208 7.15 -4.67 50.29
CA ILE A 208 8.37 -4.04 50.77
C ILE A 208 8.18 -4.01 52.28
N ASP A 209 8.79 -4.97 52.98
CA ASP A 209 8.97 -4.96 54.42
C ASP A 209 9.73 -3.68 54.79
N GLU A 210 9.01 -2.73 55.41
CA GLU A 210 9.60 -1.70 56.23
C GLU A 210 10.20 -2.37 57.46
N GLU A 211 11.46 -2.75 57.35
CA GLU A 211 12.34 -2.90 58.51
C GLU A 211 13.54 -1.99 58.30
N ASP A 212 13.48 -0.81 58.96
CA ASP A 212 14.62 -0.39 59.75
C ASP A 212 14.22 0.75 60.72
N THR A 213 14.31 0.38 61.97
CA THR A 213 14.32 1.18 63.19
C THR A 213 15.60 2.02 63.30
#